data_1557fc218289330206e94bbeae1e0bb6
#
_entry.id   1557fc218289330206e94bbeae1e0bb6
#
_cell.length_a   1.000
_cell.length_b   1.000
_cell.length_c   1.000
_cell.angle_alpha   90.00
_cell.angle_beta   90.00
_cell.angle_gamma   90.00
#
_symmetry.space_group_name_H-M   'P 1'
#
loop_
_entity.id
_entity.type
_entity.pdbx_description
1 polymer ?
#
loop_
_entity_poly.entity_id
_entity_poly.type
_entity_poly.pdbx_seq_one_letter_code
_entity_poly.pdbx_strand_id
1 'polypeptide(L)'
;MFRLKSPRRTVARAAAVVLAGAVCAATMTGSAGAIVNGEDSTQRYPSMVSIPVTGADDPTFKGVCGGSLIGSRWVLTAAHCVDPRLVTLDGTVRVGSEWKDSGGTVRAIAKTVSHPGYRSGENTGPNRDDIALIRLDRPVTEKPVRIADRPGRPGAPTRILGFGRTDDAPDAPWVFPDRLQELDTRRGAVTDCAPGYADRTRLCTVSRTPEAMACNGDSGGPQLRRDRKGRWELIGVTSGPGAPGVRCSDGPGLYTSAPAYAGWIRQVTGSHG
;
A
#
# COMPACT_ATOMS: atom_id res chain seq x y z
N MET A 1 62.18 -7.34 81.92
CA MET A 1 62.58 -7.30 80.51
C MET A 1 61.40 -7.82 79.69
N PHE A 2 60.49 -6.95 79.30
CA PHE A 2 59.33 -7.34 78.51
C PHE A 2 59.49 -6.71 77.13
N ARG A 3 59.55 -7.53 76.07
CA ARG A 3 59.53 -7.12 74.65
C ARG A 3 58.10 -7.02 74.19
N LEU A 4 57.68 -5.79 73.83
CA LEU A 4 56.42 -5.53 73.12
C LEU A 4 56.55 -5.90 71.67
N LYS A 5 55.65 -6.77 71.20
CA LYS A 5 55.46 -7.09 69.75
C LYS A 5 54.52 -6.08 69.12
N SER A 6 54.99 -5.44 68.06
CA SER A 6 54.23 -4.54 67.22
C SER A 6 53.27 -5.32 66.30
N PRO A 7 52.04 -4.87 66.09
CA PRO A 7 51.14 -5.53 65.17
C PRO A 7 51.41 -5.03 63.74
N ARG A 8 51.54 -6.01 62.83
CA ARG A 8 51.59 -5.77 61.38
C ARG A 8 50.22 -5.36 60.89
N ARG A 9 50.09 -4.16 60.31
CA ARG A 9 48.88 -3.73 59.54
C ARG A 9 48.90 -4.35 58.15
N THR A 10 47.93 -5.21 57.88
CA THR A 10 47.62 -5.75 56.57
C THR A 10 46.81 -4.70 55.82
N VAL A 11 47.37 -4.18 54.73
CA VAL A 11 46.66 -3.28 53.79
C VAL A 11 45.90 -4.14 52.80
N ALA A 12 44.58 -4.18 52.92
CA ALA A 12 43.70 -4.80 51.91
C ALA A 12 43.58 -3.88 50.67
N ARG A 13 44.12 -4.31 49.58
CA ARG A 13 43.88 -3.66 48.24
C ARG A 13 42.49 -4.04 47.74
N ALA A 14 41.58 -3.08 47.78
CA ALA A 14 40.30 -3.22 47.11
C ALA A 14 40.52 -3.03 45.59
N ALA A 15 40.32 -4.07 44.82
CA ALA A 15 40.27 -4.00 43.37
C ALA A 15 38.88 -3.52 42.95
N ALA A 16 38.81 -2.29 42.45
CA ALA A 16 37.58 -1.77 41.82
C ALA A 16 37.45 -2.37 40.43
N VAL A 17 36.48 -3.26 40.24
CA VAL A 17 36.07 -3.77 38.93
C VAL A 17 35.13 -2.72 38.31
N VAL A 18 35.63 -1.98 37.33
CA VAL A 18 34.81 -1.11 36.48
C VAL A 18 34.13 -1.97 35.43
N LEU A 19 32.85 -2.27 35.64
CA LEU A 19 32.00 -2.83 34.57
C LEU A 19 31.68 -1.71 33.56
N ALA A 20 32.39 -1.70 32.43
CA ALA A 20 32.01 -0.91 31.26
C ALA A 20 30.76 -1.56 30.64
N GLY A 21 29.59 -1.03 31.00
CA GLY A 21 28.33 -1.37 30.32
C GLY A 21 28.36 -0.80 28.89
N ALA A 22 28.58 -1.64 27.89
CA ALA A 22 28.34 -1.28 26.51
C ALA A 22 26.83 -1.13 26.30
N VAL A 23 26.34 0.10 26.31
CA VAL A 23 24.98 0.43 25.82
C VAL A 23 25.03 0.28 24.31
N CYS A 24 24.59 -0.89 23.79
CA CYS A 24 24.22 -1.03 22.40
C CYS A 24 22.98 -0.14 22.18
N ALA A 25 23.20 1.09 21.73
CA ALA A 25 22.16 1.87 21.07
C ALA A 25 21.79 1.13 19.78
N ALA A 26 20.74 0.30 19.84
CA ALA A 26 20.09 -0.19 18.64
C ALA A 26 19.55 1.05 17.92
N THR A 27 20.28 1.54 16.91
CA THR A 27 19.74 2.47 15.93
C THR A 27 18.63 1.71 15.21
N MET A 28 17.40 1.95 15.62
CA MET A 28 16.26 1.58 14.79
C MET A 28 16.42 2.39 13.50
N THR A 29 17.03 1.77 12.49
CA THR A 29 16.92 2.25 11.11
C THR A 29 15.45 2.08 10.76
N GLY A 30 14.67 3.16 10.90
CA GLY A 30 13.34 3.22 10.35
C GLY A 30 13.48 2.89 8.87
N SER A 31 13.00 1.71 8.45
CA SER A 31 12.86 1.43 7.02
C SER A 31 11.87 2.44 6.50
N ALA A 32 12.30 3.25 5.52
CA ALA A 32 11.41 4.13 4.78
C ALA A 32 10.45 3.22 4.00
N GLY A 33 9.25 2.99 4.58
CA GLY A 33 8.23 2.14 3.98
C GLY A 33 7.43 2.87 2.88
N ALA A 34 7.00 2.22 1.80
CA ALA A 34 5.95 2.73 0.90
C ALA A 34 4.66 2.86 1.71
N ILE A 35 3.75 3.75 1.31
CA ILE A 35 2.68 4.17 2.22
C ILE A 35 3.31 5.03 3.35
N VAL A 36 2.92 6.29 3.44
CA VAL A 36 3.46 7.16 4.50
C VAL A 36 3.25 6.51 5.85
N ASN A 37 4.33 6.32 6.61
CA ASN A 37 4.36 5.61 7.89
C ASN A 37 3.77 4.18 7.85
N GLY A 38 3.83 3.50 6.70
CA GLY A 38 3.58 2.08 6.56
C GLY A 38 4.76 1.23 7.03
N GLU A 39 4.66 -0.07 6.90
CA GLU A 39 5.70 -1.04 7.25
C GLU A 39 5.99 -2.00 6.11
N ASP A 40 7.19 -2.56 6.08
CA ASP A 40 7.53 -3.63 5.14
C ASP A 40 6.52 -4.78 5.27
N SER A 41 6.08 -5.32 4.14
CA SER A 41 5.09 -6.41 4.15
C SER A 41 5.58 -7.58 4.99
N THR A 42 4.74 -8.03 5.92
CA THR A 42 5.03 -9.12 6.86
C THR A 42 4.73 -10.50 6.31
N GLN A 43 4.09 -10.58 5.14
CA GLN A 43 3.71 -11.81 4.47
C GLN A 43 3.68 -11.64 2.96
N ARG A 44 3.71 -12.74 2.23
CA ARG A 44 3.56 -12.72 0.77
C ARG A 44 2.11 -12.44 0.35
N TYR A 45 1.96 -11.59 -0.65
CA TYR A 45 0.68 -11.29 -1.29
C TYR A 45 0.74 -11.66 -2.79
N PRO A 46 0.48 -12.91 -3.15
CA PRO A 46 0.66 -13.40 -4.52
C PRO A 46 -0.21 -12.67 -5.55
N SER A 47 -1.27 -12.01 -5.11
CA SER A 47 -2.14 -11.20 -5.96
C SER A 47 -1.71 -9.74 -6.11
N MET A 48 -0.68 -9.28 -5.39
CA MET A 48 -0.18 -7.91 -5.57
C MET A 48 0.46 -7.74 -6.94
N VAL A 49 0.19 -6.59 -7.56
CA VAL A 49 0.72 -6.26 -8.88
C VAL A 49 1.36 -4.88 -8.84
N SER A 50 2.57 -4.78 -9.37
CA SER A 50 3.26 -3.52 -9.67
C SER A 50 3.07 -3.19 -11.14
N ILE A 51 2.67 -1.95 -11.43
CA ILE A 51 2.39 -1.42 -12.77
C ILE A 51 3.29 -0.21 -13.00
N PRO A 52 4.46 -0.37 -13.63
CA PRO A 52 5.33 0.74 -13.97
C PRO A 52 4.65 1.72 -14.91
N VAL A 53 4.78 3.01 -14.62
CA VAL A 53 4.21 4.09 -15.42
C VAL A 53 5.22 5.23 -15.58
N THR A 54 5.03 5.98 -16.66
CA THR A 54 5.77 7.22 -16.96
C THR A 54 4.75 8.35 -17.03
N GLY A 55 5.10 9.56 -16.59
CA GLY A 55 4.21 10.71 -16.71
C GLY A 55 3.87 11.01 -18.17
N ALA A 56 2.60 11.31 -18.49
CA ALA A 56 2.19 11.60 -19.86
C ALA A 56 2.86 12.87 -20.39
N ASP A 57 2.92 13.90 -19.56
CA ASP A 57 3.51 15.22 -19.91
C ASP A 57 4.99 15.35 -19.52
N ASP A 58 5.49 14.42 -18.69
CA ASP A 58 6.89 14.37 -18.26
C ASP A 58 7.45 12.94 -18.41
N PRO A 59 8.07 12.63 -19.56
CA PRO A 59 8.66 11.30 -19.80
C PRO A 59 9.84 10.96 -18.88
N THR A 60 10.41 11.94 -18.17
CA THR A 60 11.49 11.70 -17.20
C THR A 60 10.96 11.19 -15.86
N PHE A 61 9.70 11.50 -15.54
CA PHE A 61 9.04 10.99 -14.35
C PHE A 61 8.76 9.49 -14.48
N LYS A 62 9.37 8.70 -13.60
CA LYS A 62 9.13 7.27 -13.47
C LYS A 62 8.38 7.00 -12.19
N GLY A 63 7.18 6.46 -12.32
CA GLY A 63 6.29 6.15 -11.22
C GLY A 63 5.83 4.70 -11.24
N VAL A 64 4.93 4.41 -10.33
CA VAL A 64 4.31 3.11 -10.19
C VAL A 64 2.83 3.27 -9.83
N CYS A 65 2.01 2.38 -10.33
CA CYS A 65 0.68 2.09 -9.79
C CYS A 65 0.65 0.68 -9.23
N GLY A 66 -0.28 0.44 -8.32
CA GLY A 66 -0.61 -0.89 -7.82
C GLY A 66 -1.73 -1.55 -8.62
N GLY A 67 -1.93 -2.83 -8.36
CA GLY A 67 -3.05 -3.60 -8.90
C GLY A 67 -3.29 -4.87 -8.12
N SER A 68 -4.38 -5.54 -8.43
CA SER A 68 -4.76 -6.82 -7.82
C SER A 68 -5.02 -7.87 -8.90
N LEU A 69 -4.30 -8.98 -8.87
CA LEU A 69 -4.63 -10.14 -9.69
C LEU A 69 -5.97 -10.72 -9.21
N ILE A 70 -6.99 -10.68 -10.05
CA ILE A 70 -8.36 -11.19 -9.76
C ILE A 70 -8.73 -12.43 -10.57
N GLY A 71 -7.91 -12.83 -11.51
CA GLY A 71 -8.02 -14.02 -12.34
C GLY A 71 -6.68 -14.30 -12.99
N SER A 72 -6.47 -15.49 -13.55
CA SER A 72 -5.15 -15.88 -14.10
C SER A 72 -4.60 -14.95 -15.20
N ARG A 73 -5.47 -14.13 -15.82
CA ARG A 73 -5.12 -13.16 -16.88
C ARG A 73 -5.64 -11.76 -16.63
N TRP A 74 -6.21 -11.47 -15.45
CA TRP A 74 -6.86 -10.21 -15.21
C TRP A 74 -6.35 -9.53 -13.94
N VAL A 75 -5.95 -8.28 -14.09
CA VAL A 75 -5.55 -7.38 -13.02
C VAL A 75 -6.60 -6.28 -12.89
N LEU A 76 -7.04 -6.02 -11.67
CA LEU A 76 -7.88 -4.88 -11.31
C LEU A 76 -6.99 -3.76 -10.79
N THR A 77 -7.19 -2.53 -11.29
CA THR A 77 -6.47 -1.32 -10.91
C THR A 77 -7.38 -0.10 -10.99
N ALA A 78 -6.87 1.09 -10.72
CA ALA A 78 -7.60 2.33 -10.92
C ALA A 78 -7.63 2.75 -12.39
N ALA A 79 -8.70 3.43 -12.83
CA ALA A 79 -8.81 3.90 -14.20
C ALA A 79 -7.79 5.00 -14.52
N HIS A 80 -7.49 5.87 -13.56
CA HIS A 80 -6.46 6.91 -13.73
C HIS A 80 -5.05 6.34 -13.94
N CYS A 81 -4.78 5.10 -13.50
CA CYS A 81 -3.52 4.40 -13.73
C CYS A 81 -3.34 3.89 -15.18
N VAL A 82 -4.39 3.92 -15.98
CA VAL A 82 -4.36 3.51 -17.40
C VAL A 82 -4.92 4.60 -18.32
N ASP A 83 -5.14 5.79 -17.80
CA ASP A 83 -5.59 6.96 -18.56
C ASP A 83 -4.39 7.59 -19.29
N PRO A 84 -4.35 7.54 -20.64
CA PRO A 84 -3.22 8.05 -21.41
C PRO A 84 -3.02 9.58 -21.30
N ARG A 85 -4.00 10.31 -20.75
CA ARG A 85 -3.86 11.73 -20.46
C ARG A 85 -3.03 12.00 -19.20
N LEU A 86 -2.90 11.02 -18.31
CA LEU A 86 -2.22 11.14 -17.03
C LEU A 86 -0.89 10.38 -17.01
N VAL A 87 -0.89 9.17 -17.58
CA VAL A 87 0.26 8.28 -17.56
C VAL A 87 0.43 7.50 -18.85
N THR A 88 1.67 7.14 -19.16
CA THR A 88 2.03 6.15 -20.17
C THR A 88 2.43 4.86 -19.46
N LEU A 89 1.80 3.75 -19.82
CA LEU A 89 2.15 2.42 -19.31
C LEU A 89 3.46 1.94 -19.95
N ASP A 90 4.36 1.35 -19.15
CA ASP A 90 5.63 0.79 -19.66
C ASP A 90 5.44 -0.54 -20.44
N GLY A 91 4.19 -0.95 -20.67
CA GLY A 91 3.83 -2.12 -21.47
C GLY A 91 3.85 -3.45 -20.71
N THR A 92 4.32 -3.50 -19.48
CA THR A 92 4.38 -4.71 -18.66
C THR A 92 3.86 -4.47 -17.24
N VAL A 93 3.50 -5.56 -16.56
CA VAL A 93 3.20 -5.59 -15.13
C VAL A 93 3.97 -6.71 -14.44
N ARG A 94 4.23 -6.56 -13.15
CA ARG A 94 4.87 -7.58 -12.29
C ARG A 94 3.87 -8.10 -11.28
N VAL A 95 3.67 -9.40 -11.24
CA VAL A 95 2.66 -10.09 -10.41
C VAL A 95 3.34 -10.89 -9.31
N GLY A 96 2.85 -10.77 -8.07
CA GLY A 96 3.18 -11.64 -6.94
C GLY A 96 4.58 -11.44 -6.36
N SER A 97 5.20 -10.29 -6.59
CA SER A 97 6.48 -9.94 -5.98
C SER A 97 6.31 -9.10 -4.73
N GLU A 98 7.21 -9.29 -3.76
CA GLU A 98 7.44 -8.38 -2.64
C GLU A 98 8.41 -7.24 -3.02
N TRP A 99 8.98 -7.28 -4.21
CA TRP A 99 9.90 -6.29 -4.75
C TRP A 99 9.30 -5.63 -5.98
N LYS A 100 9.39 -4.31 -6.03
CA LYS A 100 8.83 -3.50 -7.12
C LYS A 100 9.37 -3.89 -8.49
N ASP A 101 10.67 -4.07 -8.58
CA ASP A 101 11.40 -4.23 -9.86
C ASP A 101 12.01 -5.63 -10.07
N SER A 102 11.89 -6.55 -9.09
CA SER A 102 12.47 -7.89 -9.18
C SER A 102 11.52 -8.98 -8.68
N GLY A 103 11.84 -10.24 -8.92
CA GLY A 103 11.00 -11.39 -8.52
C GLY A 103 9.65 -11.44 -9.24
N GLY A 104 8.74 -12.28 -8.75
CA GLY A 104 7.41 -12.47 -9.31
C GLY A 104 7.38 -12.86 -10.79
N THR A 105 6.23 -12.67 -11.42
CA THR A 105 6.03 -12.98 -12.84
C THR A 105 5.76 -11.71 -13.62
N VAL A 106 6.60 -11.40 -14.62
CA VAL A 106 6.37 -10.28 -15.55
C VAL A 106 5.49 -10.73 -16.71
N ARG A 107 4.50 -9.91 -17.08
CA ARG A 107 3.60 -10.13 -18.22
C ARG A 107 3.41 -8.84 -19.00
N ALA A 108 3.29 -8.99 -20.32
CA ALA A 108 2.92 -7.87 -21.18
C ALA A 108 1.43 -7.52 -20.99
N ILE A 109 1.12 -6.23 -21.14
CA ILE A 109 -0.24 -5.71 -21.15
C ILE A 109 -0.82 -5.93 -22.55
N ALA A 110 -1.79 -6.84 -22.67
CA ALA A 110 -2.46 -7.09 -23.92
C ALA A 110 -3.60 -6.11 -24.21
N LYS A 111 -4.28 -5.63 -23.13
CA LYS A 111 -5.40 -4.69 -23.24
C LYS A 111 -5.68 -4.05 -21.90
N THR A 112 -6.10 -2.78 -21.92
CA THR A 112 -6.71 -2.07 -20.79
C THR A 112 -8.19 -1.78 -21.06
N VAL A 113 -9.01 -1.81 -20.02
CA VAL A 113 -10.45 -1.50 -20.10
C VAL A 113 -10.80 -0.65 -18.87
N SER A 114 -10.94 0.65 -19.05
CA SER A 114 -11.48 1.53 -18.01
C SER A 114 -13.00 1.40 -17.93
N HIS A 115 -13.56 1.59 -16.74
CA HIS A 115 -15.01 1.65 -16.58
C HIS A 115 -15.58 2.81 -17.42
N PRO A 116 -16.68 2.60 -18.18
CA PRO A 116 -17.20 3.63 -19.09
C PRO A 116 -17.70 4.89 -18.39
N GLY A 117 -18.02 4.79 -17.12
CA GLY A 117 -18.39 5.92 -16.26
C GLY A 117 -17.23 6.69 -15.67
N TYR A 118 -15.97 6.26 -15.89
CA TYR A 118 -14.80 6.92 -15.31
C TYR A 118 -14.76 8.41 -15.67
N ARG A 119 -14.55 9.23 -14.64
CA ARG A 119 -14.32 10.67 -14.75
C ARG A 119 -13.19 11.05 -13.79
N SER A 120 -12.16 11.68 -14.32
CA SER A 120 -11.11 12.29 -13.50
C SER A 120 -11.71 13.44 -12.69
N GLY A 121 -11.35 13.49 -11.41
CA GLY A 121 -11.78 14.57 -10.52
C GLY A 121 -11.05 15.88 -10.78
N GLU A 122 -9.82 15.84 -11.34
CA GLU A 122 -8.96 17.01 -11.63
C GLU A 122 -9.37 18.24 -10.82
N ASN A 123 -8.80 18.73 -9.90
CA ASN A 123 -9.09 19.93 -9.10
C ASN A 123 -10.57 20.20 -8.69
N THR A 124 -11.53 19.40 -9.15
CA THR A 124 -12.97 19.59 -8.91
C THR A 124 -13.57 18.63 -7.88
N GLY A 125 -12.79 17.66 -7.43
CA GLY A 125 -13.24 16.67 -6.44
C GLY A 125 -12.65 15.29 -6.67
N PRO A 126 -13.23 14.25 -6.07
CA PRO A 126 -12.70 12.90 -6.20
C PRO A 126 -13.00 12.28 -7.57
N ASN A 127 -12.13 11.39 -8.03
CA ASN A 127 -12.42 10.55 -9.20
C ASN A 127 -13.74 9.79 -9.01
N ARG A 128 -14.46 9.58 -10.12
CA ARG A 128 -15.68 8.76 -10.17
C ARG A 128 -15.46 7.54 -11.03
N ASP A 129 -16.05 6.40 -10.62
CA ASP A 129 -15.93 5.12 -11.31
C ASP A 129 -14.46 4.79 -11.68
N ASP A 130 -13.53 5.15 -10.76
CA ASP A 130 -12.09 5.05 -10.95
C ASP A 130 -11.63 3.59 -10.77
N ILE A 131 -11.91 2.80 -11.79
CA ILE A 131 -11.63 1.37 -11.82
C ILE A 131 -11.37 0.92 -13.25
N ALA A 132 -10.36 0.08 -13.43
CA ALA A 132 -9.97 -0.47 -14.72
C ALA A 132 -9.49 -1.91 -14.61
N LEU A 133 -9.53 -2.61 -15.73
CA LEU A 133 -9.00 -3.95 -15.91
C LEU A 133 -7.83 -3.94 -16.89
N ILE A 134 -6.77 -4.67 -16.55
CA ILE A 134 -5.67 -4.98 -17.45
C ILE A 134 -5.75 -6.47 -17.77
N ARG A 135 -5.80 -6.80 -19.07
CA ARG A 135 -5.67 -8.17 -19.55
C ARG A 135 -4.21 -8.47 -19.84
N LEU A 136 -3.70 -9.54 -19.27
CA LEU A 136 -2.34 -10.03 -19.51
C LEU A 136 -2.27 -10.83 -20.83
N ASP A 137 -1.13 -10.78 -21.50
CA ASP A 137 -0.85 -11.52 -22.76
C ASP A 137 -1.05 -13.03 -22.59
N ARG A 138 -0.68 -13.58 -21.43
CA ARG A 138 -0.82 -14.99 -21.08
C ARG A 138 -1.09 -15.15 -19.57
N PRO A 139 -1.59 -16.32 -19.12
CA PRO A 139 -1.91 -16.52 -17.71
C PRO A 139 -0.64 -16.52 -16.83
N VAL A 140 -0.88 -16.25 -15.55
CA VAL A 140 0.08 -16.41 -14.46
C VAL A 140 -0.36 -17.54 -13.54
N THR A 141 0.56 -18.07 -12.75
CA THR A 141 0.31 -19.16 -11.78
C THR A 141 0.06 -18.64 -10.37
N GLU A 142 0.30 -17.35 -10.14
CA GLU A 142 0.05 -16.69 -8.87
C GLU A 142 -1.43 -16.76 -8.52
N LYS A 143 -1.71 -16.93 -7.22
CA LYS A 143 -3.07 -17.06 -6.73
C LYS A 143 -3.80 -15.72 -6.75
N PRO A 144 -4.92 -15.61 -7.50
CA PRO A 144 -5.74 -14.41 -7.49
C PRO A 144 -6.38 -14.16 -6.12
N VAL A 145 -6.63 -12.89 -5.81
CA VAL A 145 -7.48 -12.50 -4.68
C VAL A 145 -8.96 -12.52 -5.11
N ARG A 146 -9.82 -13.06 -4.25
CA ARG A 146 -11.27 -13.00 -4.45
C ARG A 146 -11.79 -11.59 -4.17
N ILE A 147 -12.68 -11.08 -5.00
CA ILE A 147 -13.44 -9.87 -4.67
C ILE A 147 -14.51 -10.26 -3.64
N ALA A 148 -14.59 -9.49 -2.56
CA ALA A 148 -15.59 -9.71 -1.52
C ALA A 148 -17.00 -9.40 -2.02
N ASP A 149 -18.02 -10.04 -1.46
CA ASP A 149 -19.42 -9.77 -1.82
C ASP A 149 -19.88 -8.37 -1.34
N ARG A 150 -19.25 -7.85 -0.29
CA ARG A 150 -19.54 -6.53 0.31
C ARG A 150 -18.25 -5.91 0.87
N PRO A 151 -18.17 -4.59 0.94
CA PRO A 151 -16.97 -3.92 1.44
C PRO A 151 -16.78 -4.04 2.97
N GLY A 152 -17.77 -4.56 3.69
CA GLY A 152 -17.78 -4.57 5.15
C GLY A 152 -18.43 -3.31 5.75
N ARG A 153 -18.72 -3.35 7.06
CA ARG A 153 -19.29 -2.22 7.80
C ARG A 153 -18.21 -1.21 8.19
N PRO A 154 -18.54 0.05 8.43
CA PRO A 154 -17.63 1.00 9.07
C PRO A 154 -17.01 0.43 10.35
N GLY A 155 -15.75 0.74 10.61
CA GLY A 155 -14.97 0.21 11.73
C GLY A 155 -14.32 -1.15 11.47
N ALA A 156 -14.74 -1.90 10.45
CA ALA A 156 -14.13 -3.20 10.14
C ALA A 156 -12.63 -3.04 9.81
N PRO A 157 -11.76 -3.92 10.35
CA PRO A 157 -10.33 -3.90 10.06
C PRO A 157 -10.07 -4.24 8.59
N THR A 158 -9.16 -3.50 8.00
CA THR A 158 -8.70 -3.65 6.62
C THR A 158 -7.18 -3.47 6.57
N ARG A 159 -6.58 -3.82 5.45
CA ARG A 159 -5.15 -3.63 5.15
C ARG A 159 -5.02 -3.10 3.75
N ILE A 160 -4.13 -2.15 3.56
CA ILE A 160 -3.76 -1.63 2.25
C ILE A 160 -2.33 -2.03 1.92
N LEU A 161 -2.03 -2.16 0.63
CA LEU A 161 -0.72 -2.56 0.13
C LEU A 161 -0.29 -1.63 -1.00
N GLY A 162 1.01 -1.35 -1.09
CA GLY A 162 1.53 -0.57 -2.20
C GLY A 162 3.04 -0.43 -2.26
N PHE A 163 3.50 0.26 -3.30
CA PHE A 163 4.88 0.66 -3.55
C PHE A 163 5.00 2.19 -3.69
N GLY A 164 4.03 2.93 -3.15
CA GLY A 164 3.95 4.38 -3.24
C GLY A 164 4.98 5.10 -2.38
N ARG A 165 4.95 6.44 -2.41
CA ARG A 165 5.85 7.29 -1.63
C ARG A 165 5.69 7.04 -0.13
N THR A 166 6.80 7.19 0.57
CA THR A 166 6.89 7.04 2.03
C THR A 166 6.91 8.35 2.78
N ASP A 167 7.21 9.42 2.05
CA ASP A 167 7.29 10.77 2.55
C ASP A 167 6.44 11.68 1.66
N ASP A 168 5.52 12.41 2.26
CA ASP A 168 4.60 13.32 1.60
C ASP A 168 4.89 14.81 1.91
N ALA A 169 6.05 15.11 2.51
CA ALA A 169 6.48 16.49 2.69
C ALA A 169 6.57 17.20 1.32
N PRO A 170 6.20 18.49 1.24
CA PRO A 170 6.14 19.20 -0.03
C PRO A 170 7.45 19.15 -0.84
N ASP A 171 8.59 19.24 -0.16
CA ASP A 171 9.92 19.24 -0.77
C ASP A 171 10.60 17.86 -0.78
N ALA A 172 9.91 16.80 -0.32
CA ALA A 172 10.47 15.46 -0.30
C ALA A 172 10.66 14.92 -1.71
N PRO A 173 11.78 14.25 -2.00
CA PRO A 173 12.02 13.64 -3.29
C PRO A 173 10.99 12.54 -3.58
N TRP A 174 10.65 12.37 -4.85
CA TRP A 174 9.76 11.29 -5.29
C TRP A 174 10.51 9.95 -5.28
N VAL A 175 10.62 9.35 -4.11
CA VAL A 175 11.26 8.05 -3.91
C VAL A 175 10.18 7.00 -3.67
N PHE A 176 10.25 5.93 -4.44
CA PHE A 176 9.40 4.75 -4.33
C PHE A 176 10.24 3.61 -3.77
N PRO A 177 9.84 3.00 -2.66
CA PRO A 177 10.61 1.91 -2.06
C PRO A 177 10.62 0.68 -2.97
N ASP A 178 11.67 -0.11 -2.82
CA ASP A 178 11.81 -1.35 -3.59
C ASP A 178 10.93 -2.45 -3.05
N ARG A 179 10.67 -2.46 -1.74
CA ARG A 179 9.90 -3.49 -1.07
C ARG A 179 8.45 -3.09 -0.87
N LEU A 180 7.54 -4.06 -1.06
CA LEU A 180 6.11 -3.91 -0.81
C LEU A 180 5.85 -3.49 0.64
N GLN A 181 4.98 -2.53 0.82
CA GLN A 181 4.55 -2.06 2.12
C GLN A 181 3.11 -2.44 2.41
N GLU A 182 2.80 -2.52 3.71
CA GLU A 182 1.46 -2.73 4.21
C GLU A 182 1.13 -1.72 5.32
N LEU A 183 -0.16 -1.41 5.45
CA LEU A 183 -0.67 -0.59 6.54
C LEU A 183 -2.02 -1.15 6.99
N ASP A 184 -2.14 -1.37 8.30
CA ASP A 184 -3.40 -1.73 8.92
C ASP A 184 -4.30 -0.49 9.06
N THR A 185 -5.46 -0.60 8.45
CA THR A 185 -6.46 0.47 8.38
C THR A 185 -7.81 -0.04 8.88
N ARG A 186 -8.82 0.82 8.83
CA ARG A 186 -10.22 0.44 9.03
C ARG A 186 -11.09 1.02 7.92
N ARG A 187 -12.17 0.34 7.61
CA ARG A 187 -13.24 0.87 6.80
C ARG A 187 -13.84 2.09 7.51
N GLY A 188 -13.71 3.27 6.93
CA GLY A 188 -14.32 4.50 7.47
C GLY A 188 -15.83 4.56 7.25
N ALA A 189 -16.53 5.37 8.01
CA ALA A 189 -17.88 5.82 7.67
C ALA A 189 -17.81 6.80 6.48
N VAL A 190 -18.95 7.05 5.83
CA VAL A 190 -19.01 8.05 4.75
C VAL A 190 -18.59 9.44 5.27
N THR A 191 -18.94 9.74 6.52
CA THR A 191 -18.63 11.00 7.21
C THR A 191 -17.19 11.14 7.68
N ASP A 192 -16.39 10.08 7.62
CA ASP A 192 -14.94 10.18 7.90
C ASP A 192 -14.17 10.81 6.72
N CYS A 193 -14.77 10.81 5.52
CA CYS A 193 -14.27 11.55 4.35
C CYS A 193 -15.04 12.86 4.16
N ALA A 194 -14.50 13.77 3.38
CA ALA A 194 -15.18 15.04 3.07
C ALA A 194 -16.54 14.80 2.37
N PRO A 195 -17.49 15.73 2.55
CA PRO A 195 -18.80 15.63 1.90
C PRO A 195 -18.68 15.40 0.38
N GLY A 196 -19.42 14.41 -0.15
CA GLY A 196 -19.40 14.05 -1.57
C GLY A 196 -18.22 13.19 -2.02
N TYR A 197 -17.24 12.89 -1.15
CA TYR A 197 -16.11 12.02 -1.47
C TYR A 197 -16.48 10.55 -1.43
N ALA A 198 -17.00 10.07 -0.30
CA ALA A 198 -17.37 8.67 -0.13
C ALA A 198 -18.87 8.44 -0.34
N ASP A 199 -19.21 7.25 -0.87
CA ASP A 199 -20.57 6.79 -1.08
C ASP A 199 -20.61 5.25 -1.18
N ARG A 200 -21.65 4.66 -1.78
CA ARG A 200 -21.74 3.21 -2.00
C ARG A 200 -20.69 2.65 -2.95
N THR A 201 -20.15 3.48 -3.85
CA THR A 201 -19.16 3.10 -4.87
C THR A 201 -17.74 3.51 -4.49
N ARG A 202 -17.59 4.39 -3.50
CA ARG A 202 -16.32 4.95 -3.04
C ARG A 202 -16.22 4.80 -1.53
N LEU A 203 -15.24 4.06 -1.07
CA LEU A 203 -15.02 3.71 0.32
C LEU A 203 -14.10 4.72 0.98
N CYS A 204 -14.52 5.28 2.11
CA CYS A 204 -13.64 6.00 3.01
C CYS A 204 -12.78 5.00 3.79
N THR A 205 -11.48 5.26 3.89
CA THR A 205 -10.52 4.42 4.62
C THR A 205 -9.75 5.28 5.60
N VAL A 206 -9.67 4.84 6.84
CA VAL A 206 -9.00 5.57 7.91
C VAL A 206 -7.85 4.72 8.45
N SER A 207 -6.70 5.33 8.62
CA SER A 207 -5.57 4.66 9.25
C SER A 207 -5.84 4.31 10.72
N ARG A 208 -5.18 3.28 11.20
CA ARG A 208 -5.09 2.95 12.61
C ARG A 208 -3.80 3.48 13.24
N THR A 209 -2.86 3.87 12.40
CA THR A 209 -1.60 4.51 12.78
C THR A 209 -1.73 6.01 12.51
N PRO A 210 -1.36 6.89 13.46
CA PRO A 210 -1.32 8.32 13.22
C PRO A 210 -0.43 8.68 12.03
N GLU A 211 -0.83 9.71 11.30
CA GLU A 211 -0.06 10.26 10.18
C GLU A 211 0.36 9.22 9.12
N ALA A 212 -0.47 8.19 8.92
CA ALA A 212 -0.17 7.10 8.00
C ALA A 212 -1.30 6.88 7.00
N MET A 213 -0.99 6.86 5.71
CA MET A 213 -1.95 6.53 4.63
C MET A 213 -1.23 6.26 3.30
N ALA A 214 -1.97 5.62 2.37
CA ALA A 214 -1.57 5.49 0.98
C ALA A 214 -1.27 6.84 0.35
N CYS A 215 -0.24 6.89 -0.48
CA CYS A 215 0.22 8.11 -1.15
C CYS A 215 0.43 7.90 -2.66
N ASN A 216 1.04 8.88 -3.33
CA ASN A 216 1.37 8.77 -4.74
C ASN A 216 2.16 7.48 -5.04
N GLY A 217 1.70 6.70 -6.01
CA GLY A 217 2.26 5.39 -6.35
C GLY A 217 1.52 4.20 -5.75
N ASP A 218 0.68 4.40 -4.71
CA ASP A 218 -0.21 3.36 -4.19
C ASP A 218 -1.51 3.24 -4.98
N SER A 219 -1.77 4.18 -5.88
CA SER A 219 -2.92 4.22 -6.80
C SER A 219 -3.16 2.88 -7.47
N GLY A 220 -4.41 2.41 -7.50
CA GLY A 220 -4.77 1.10 -8.06
C GLY A 220 -4.48 -0.09 -7.15
N GLY A 221 -3.69 0.09 -6.10
CA GLY A 221 -3.37 -0.94 -5.11
C GLY A 221 -4.59 -1.41 -4.31
N PRO A 222 -4.48 -2.60 -3.67
CA PRO A 222 -5.60 -3.22 -2.98
C PRO A 222 -5.87 -2.64 -1.60
N GLN A 223 -7.16 -2.51 -1.26
CA GLN A 223 -7.64 -2.56 0.10
C GLN A 223 -8.25 -3.95 0.37
N LEU A 224 -7.71 -4.62 1.36
CA LEU A 224 -8.04 -6.00 1.70
C LEU A 224 -8.76 -6.07 3.05
N ARG A 225 -9.62 -7.08 3.20
CA ARG A 225 -10.15 -7.52 4.50
C ARG A 225 -10.00 -9.03 4.65
N ARG A 226 -10.12 -9.53 5.86
CA ARG A 226 -10.20 -10.99 6.06
C ARG A 226 -11.65 -11.46 6.04
N ASP A 227 -11.89 -12.60 5.39
CA ASP A 227 -13.17 -13.32 5.46
C ASP A 227 -13.29 -14.07 6.81
N ARG A 228 -14.42 -14.76 7.01
CA ARG A 228 -14.65 -15.55 8.23
C ARG A 228 -13.67 -16.71 8.42
N LYS A 229 -12.96 -17.11 7.37
CA LYS A 229 -11.94 -18.18 7.37
C LYS A 229 -10.52 -17.61 7.45
N GLY A 230 -10.37 -16.31 7.68
CA GLY A 230 -9.09 -15.62 7.76
C GLY A 230 -8.39 -15.36 6.43
N ARG A 231 -9.03 -15.60 5.28
CA ARG A 231 -8.45 -15.37 3.95
C ARG A 231 -8.66 -13.92 3.53
N TRP A 232 -7.67 -13.37 2.82
CA TRP A 232 -7.79 -12.04 2.26
C TRP A 232 -8.80 -11.98 1.12
N GLU A 233 -9.64 -10.94 1.14
CA GLU A 233 -10.59 -10.57 0.08
C GLU A 233 -10.39 -9.11 -0.29
N LEU A 234 -10.48 -8.80 -1.58
CA LEU A 234 -10.39 -7.45 -2.11
C LEU A 234 -11.73 -6.71 -1.90
N ILE A 235 -11.66 -5.55 -1.27
CA ILE A 235 -12.83 -4.68 -1.09
C ILE A 235 -12.70 -3.33 -1.77
N GLY A 236 -11.47 -2.84 -1.99
CA GLY A 236 -11.24 -1.51 -2.56
C GLY A 236 -10.01 -1.44 -3.43
N VAL A 237 -10.00 -0.43 -4.29
CA VAL A 237 -8.92 -0.04 -5.18
C VAL A 237 -8.52 1.39 -4.83
N THR A 238 -7.27 1.66 -4.51
CA THR A 238 -6.78 2.99 -4.13
C THR A 238 -7.05 4.00 -5.23
N SER A 239 -7.77 5.07 -4.92
CA SER A 239 -8.18 6.10 -5.89
C SER A 239 -7.58 7.48 -5.60
N GLY A 240 -7.43 7.87 -4.34
CA GLY A 240 -6.88 9.16 -3.97
C GLY A 240 -7.18 9.58 -2.53
N PRO A 241 -7.05 10.87 -2.21
CA PRO A 241 -7.36 11.39 -0.89
C PRO A 241 -8.87 11.39 -0.62
N GLY A 242 -9.24 11.24 0.64
CA GLY A 242 -10.63 11.29 1.08
C GLY A 242 -11.15 12.69 1.41
N ALA A 243 -10.33 13.72 1.22
CA ALA A 243 -10.67 15.13 1.39
C ALA A 243 -9.83 16.01 0.45
N PRO A 244 -10.27 17.23 0.14
CA PRO A 244 -9.52 18.16 -0.71
C PRO A 244 -8.31 18.74 0.04
N GLY A 245 -7.19 18.94 -0.67
CA GLY A 245 -6.03 19.70 -0.18
C GLY A 245 -5.27 19.08 0.99
N VAL A 246 -5.56 17.81 1.36
CA VAL A 246 -4.85 17.11 2.43
C VAL A 246 -3.60 16.41 1.90
N ARG A 247 -2.55 16.38 2.72
CA ARG A 247 -1.41 15.49 2.49
C ARG A 247 -1.84 14.04 2.74
N CYS A 248 -1.08 13.08 2.23
CA CYS A 248 -1.37 11.66 2.43
C CYS A 248 -1.46 11.31 3.93
N SER A 249 -0.54 11.84 4.74
CA SER A 249 -0.49 11.63 6.19
C SER A 249 -1.65 12.25 6.97
N ASP A 250 -2.25 13.32 6.44
CA ASP A 250 -3.18 14.17 7.22
C ASP A 250 -4.65 13.76 7.08
N GLY A 251 -4.96 12.84 6.18
CA GLY A 251 -6.35 12.58 5.85
C GLY A 251 -6.71 11.11 5.64
N PRO A 252 -8.00 10.85 5.50
CA PRO A 252 -8.49 9.55 5.07
C PRO A 252 -8.15 9.32 3.59
N GLY A 253 -8.02 8.04 3.22
CA GLY A 253 -7.91 7.63 1.83
C GLY A 253 -9.27 7.30 1.21
N LEU A 254 -9.39 7.51 -0.10
CA LEU A 254 -10.54 7.16 -0.90
C LEU A 254 -10.24 5.95 -1.78
N TYR A 255 -11.13 4.96 -1.77
CA TYR A 255 -10.98 3.69 -2.48
C TYR A 255 -12.22 3.40 -3.31
N THR A 256 -12.04 3.03 -4.58
CA THR A 256 -13.16 2.53 -5.38
C THR A 256 -13.60 1.17 -4.87
N SER A 257 -14.89 0.98 -4.58
CA SER A 257 -15.45 -0.26 -4.04
C SER A 257 -15.45 -1.38 -5.07
N ALA A 258 -14.52 -2.33 -5.00
CA ALA A 258 -14.49 -3.47 -5.92
C ALA A 258 -15.81 -4.29 -5.93
N PRO A 259 -16.48 -4.56 -4.79
CA PRO A 259 -17.79 -5.22 -4.77
C PRO A 259 -18.87 -4.47 -5.55
N ALA A 260 -18.85 -3.13 -5.56
CA ALA A 260 -19.86 -2.34 -6.28
C ALA A 260 -19.78 -2.53 -7.81
N TYR A 261 -18.61 -2.87 -8.31
CA TYR A 261 -18.34 -3.08 -9.74
C TYR A 261 -18.22 -4.56 -10.12
N ALA A 262 -18.55 -5.50 -9.24
CA ALA A 262 -18.42 -6.93 -9.50
C ALA A 262 -19.21 -7.37 -10.75
N GLY A 263 -20.37 -6.75 -11.04
CA GLY A 263 -21.15 -7.00 -12.25
C GLY A 263 -20.39 -6.64 -13.52
N TRP A 264 -19.85 -5.42 -13.59
CA TRP A 264 -19.04 -4.95 -14.71
C TRP A 264 -17.75 -5.79 -14.87
N ILE A 265 -17.07 -6.10 -13.78
CA ILE A 265 -15.87 -6.94 -13.81
C ILE A 265 -16.18 -8.30 -14.44
N ARG A 266 -17.25 -8.98 -14.00
CA ARG A 266 -17.66 -10.27 -14.58
C ARG A 266 -17.98 -10.14 -16.08
N GLN A 267 -18.70 -9.10 -16.47
CA GLN A 267 -19.02 -8.84 -17.87
C GLN A 267 -17.78 -8.72 -18.76
N VAL A 268 -16.75 -7.99 -18.29
CA VAL A 268 -15.53 -7.75 -19.08
C VAL A 268 -14.62 -8.98 -19.07
N THR A 269 -14.52 -9.68 -17.94
CA THR A 269 -13.59 -10.83 -17.79
C THR A 269 -14.14 -12.12 -18.38
N GLY A 270 -15.44 -12.20 -18.65
CA GLY A 270 -16.13 -13.43 -19.06
C GLY A 270 -16.23 -14.47 -17.93
N SER A 271 -15.94 -14.08 -16.68
CA SER A 271 -16.00 -14.97 -15.52
C SER A 271 -17.45 -15.11 -15.08
N HIS A 272 -18.04 -16.26 -15.34
CA HIS A 272 -19.27 -16.69 -14.67
C HIS A 272 -18.88 -17.24 -13.31
N GLY A 273 -19.38 -16.62 -12.23
CA GLY A 273 -19.06 -16.95 -10.84
C GLY A 273 -19.53 -18.31 -10.40
#